data_afeeeba3a301277315db52678b99b282
#
_entry.id   afeeeba3a301277315db52678b99b282
#
_cell.length_a   1.000
_cell.length_b   1.000
_cell.length_c   1.000
_cell.angle_alpha   90.00
_cell.angle_beta   90.00
_cell.angle_gamma   90.00
#
_symmetry.space_group_name_H-M   'P 1'
#
loop_
_entity.id
_entity.type
_entity.pdbx_description
1 polymer ?
#
loop_
_entity_poly.entity_id
_entity_poly.type
_entity_poly.pdbx_seq_one_letter_code
_entity_poly.pdbx_strand_id
1 'polypeptide(L)'
;DENRNATPEEQEILSRYVGWGGLADAFDETKSAWETEYLELKTVLTPEEYAAARASTLNAHYTQPIVIESMYQVLENLGFTKGNILEPSMGVGNFFGKLPENLNQSKLYGVELDSISGRIAKLLYPDANIQIKGFEKTDYPNDFFDVAIGNVPFGAYKVNDRQYDRYNFMIHDYFLAKTI
;
A
#
# COMPACT_ATOMS: atom_id res chain seq x y z
N ASP A 1 0.61 -21.38 0.93
CA ASP A 1 0.17 -21.61 -0.47
C ASP A 1 -1.05 -22.53 -0.59
N GLU A 2 -1.99 -22.41 0.35
CA GLU A 2 -3.20 -23.24 0.37
C GLU A 2 -4.30 -22.73 -0.57
N ASN A 3 -4.07 -21.61 -1.28
CA ASN A 3 -4.99 -20.96 -2.21
C ASN A 3 -6.41 -20.80 -1.65
N ARG A 4 -6.52 -20.37 -0.39
CA ARG A 4 -7.75 -20.10 0.34
C ARG A 4 -7.72 -18.71 0.98
N ASN A 5 -8.86 -18.22 1.39
CA ASN A 5 -8.94 -17.02 2.21
C ASN A 5 -8.36 -17.27 3.61
N ALA A 6 -7.83 -16.23 4.24
CA ALA A 6 -7.39 -16.31 5.63
C ALA A 6 -8.60 -16.45 6.57
N THR A 7 -8.41 -17.21 7.65
CA THR A 7 -9.40 -17.28 8.74
C THR A 7 -9.42 -15.95 9.52
N PRO A 8 -10.46 -15.68 10.32
CA PRO A 8 -10.49 -14.47 11.17
C PRO A 8 -9.28 -14.37 12.10
N GLU A 9 -8.81 -15.49 12.67
CA GLU A 9 -7.64 -15.53 13.54
C GLU A 9 -6.36 -15.21 12.78
N GLU A 10 -6.22 -15.72 11.56
CA GLU A 10 -5.09 -15.41 10.67
C GLU A 10 -5.13 -13.93 10.24
N GLN A 11 -6.31 -13.39 9.94
CA GLN A 11 -6.47 -11.98 9.61
C GLN A 11 -6.08 -11.07 10.79
N GLU A 12 -6.41 -11.46 12.03
CA GLU A 12 -5.98 -10.73 13.21
C GLU A 12 -4.45 -10.67 13.32
N ILE A 13 -3.76 -11.77 13.05
CA ILE A 13 -2.29 -11.83 13.05
C ILE A 13 -1.73 -10.94 11.92
N LEU A 14 -2.26 -11.08 10.71
CA LEU A 14 -1.83 -10.33 9.53
C LEU A 14 -2.04 -8.81 9.68
N SER A 15 -3.12 -8.40 10.36
CA SER A 15 -3.43 -6.99 10.61
C SER A 15 -2.40 -6.29 11.50
N ARG A 16 -1.58 -7.03 12.23
CA ARG A 16 -0.50 -6.52 13.08
C ARG A 16 0.79 -6.25 12.31
N TYR A 17 0.85 -6.62 11.03
CA TYR A 17 2.02 -6.35 10.21
C TYR A 17 2.19 -4.84 10.00
N VAL A 18 3.36 -4.34 10.37
CA VAL A 18 3.69 -2.91 10.32
C VAL A 18 4.72 -2.56 9.23
N GLY A 19 5.02 -3.50 8.32
CA GLY A 19 6.02 -3.29 7.27
C GLY A 19 7.44 -3.15 7.79
N TRP A 20 8.31 -2.67 6.94
CA TRP A 20 9.75 -2.57 7.18
C TRP A 20 10.21 -1.14 7.47
N GLY A 21 9.30 -0.19 7.61
CA GLY A 21 9.62 1.22 7.88
C GLY A 21 10.46 1.37 9.15
N GLY A 22 11.58 2.09 9.04
CA GLY A 22 12.50 2.29 10.16
C GLY A 22 13.43 1.11 10.48
N LEU A 23 13.37 -0.01 9.74
CA LEU A 23 14.20 -1.20 9.95
C LEU A 23 15.36 -1.32 8.95
N ALA A 24 15.84 -0.22 8.38
CA ALA A 24 16.89 -0.22 7.36
C ALA A 24 18.18 -0.93 7.84
N ASP A 25 18.50 -0.82 9.13
CA ASP A 25 19.70 -1.44 9.72
C ASP A 25 19.64 -2.98 9.72
N ALA A 26 18.45 -3.59 9.75
CA ALA A 26 18.28 -5.05 9.62
C ALA A 26 18.62 -5.58 8.22
N PHE A 27 18.74 -4.69 7.22
CA PHE A 27 19.13 -5.02 5.85
C PHE A 27 20.57 -4.61 5.51
N ASP A 28 21.34 -4.16 6.47
CA ASP A 28 22.73 -3.69 6.31
C ASP A 28 23.71 -4.66 6.97
N GLU A 29 24.51 -5.36 6.15
CA GLU A 29 25.53 -6.33 6.62
C GLU A 29 26.63 -5.73 7.50
N THR A 30 26.80 -4.41 7.49
CA THR A 30 27.81 -3.72 8.31
C THR A 30 27.34 -3.42 9.73
N LYS A 31 26.06 -3.67 10.02
CA LYS A 31 25.43 -3.38 11.31
C LYS A 31 25.47 -4.59 12.23
N SER A 32 26.57 -4.73 12.99
CA SER A 32 26.79 -5.88 13.89
C SER A 32 25.69 -6.08 14.94
N ALA A 33 25.00 -5.00 15.36
CA ALA A 33 23.87 -5.08 16.28
C ALA A 33 22.63 -5.77 15.69
N TRP A 34 22.58 -5.90 14.36
CA TRP A 34 21.47 -6.47 13.59
C TRP A 34 21.88 -7.74 12.81
N GLU A 35 23.07 -8.31 13.12
CA GLU A 35 23.61 -9.45 12.37
C GLU A 35 22.68 -10.66 12.38
N THR A 36 22.03 -10.94 13.51
CA THR A 36 21.10 -12.06 13.65
C THR A 36 19.88 -11.88 12.74
N GLU A 37 19.23 -10.73 12.81
CA GLU A 37 18.05 -10.38 11.99
C GLU A 37 18.41 -10.33 10.50
N TYR A 38 19.57 -9.78 10.16
CA TYR A 38 20.09 -9.75 8.79
C TYR A 38 20.21 -11.15 8.18
N LEU A 39 20.82 -12.09 8.94
CA LEU A 39 20.98 -13.48 8.49
C LEU A 39 19.64 -14.22 8.42
N GLU A 40 18.76 -14.00 9.39
CA GLU A 40 17.43 -14.59 9.41
C GLU A 40 16.58 -14.13 8.22
N LEU A 41 16.55 -12.83 7.93
CA LEU A 41 15.83 -12.26 6.79
C LEU A 41 16.29 -12.88 5.47
N LYS A 42 17.59 -13.14 5.31
CA LYS A 42 18.12 -13.80 4.10
C LYS A 42 17.75 -15.27 3.98
N THR A 43 17.40 -15.92 5.08
CA THR A 43 16.96 -17.33 5.05
C THR A 43 15.47 -17.50 4.86
N VAL A 44 14.64 -16.56 5.37
CA VAL A 44 13.17 -16.66 5.34
C VAL A 44 12.55 -15.98 4.14
N LEU A 45 13.21 -14.96 3.56
CA LEU A 45 12.72 -14.25 2.38
C LEU A 45 13.38 -14.75 1.11
N THR A 46 12.61 -14.83 0.01
CA THR A 46 13.19 -14.99 -1.32
C THR A 46 14.04 -13.76 -1.68
N PRO A 47 14.98 -13.87 -2.66
CA PRO A 47 15.76 -12.71 -3.10
C PRO A 47 14.90 -11.52 -3.52
N GLU A 48 13.78 -11.77 -4.18
CA GLU A 48 12.82 -10.76 -4.64
C GLU A 48 12.09 -10.11 -3.46
N GLU A 49 11.64 -10.90 -2.48
CA GLU A 49 11.00 -10.40 -1.26
C GLU A 49 11.98 -9.60 -0.41
N TYR A 50 13.22 -10.08 -0.29
CA TYR A 50 14.28 -9.35 0.42
C TYR A 50 14.56 -7.99 -0.22
N ALA A 51 14.67 -7.94 -1.56
CA ALA A 51 14.88 -6.70 -2.29
C ALA A 51 13.70 -5.73 -2.13
N ALA A 52 12.46 -6.22 -2.20
CA ALA A 52 11.25 -5.42 -2.01
C ALA A 52 11.14 -4.89 -0.57
N ALA A 53 11.36 -5.74 0.43
CA ALA A 53 11.36 -5.38 1.84
C ALA A 53 12.41 -4.30 2.14
N ARG A 54 13.65 -4.50 1.67
CA ARG A 54 14.72 -3.50 1.81
C ARG A 54 14.37 -2.17 1.15
N ALA A 55 13.81 -2.17 -0.05
CA ALA A 55 13.41 -0.95 -0.75
C ALA A 55 12.31 -0.19 0.00
N SER A 56 11.42 -0.89 0.71
CA SER A 56 10.32 -0.29 1.45
C SER A 56 10.72 0.33 2.79
N THR A 57 11.93 0.03 3.33
CA THR A 57 12.37 0.53 4.63
C THR A 57 12.36 2.06 4.75
N LEU A 58 12.54 2.77 3.64
CA LEU A 58 12.56 4.24 3.58
C LEU A 58 11.18 4.85 3.34
N ASN A 59 10.21 4.07 2.87
CA ASN A 59 8.93 4.57 2.35
C ASN A 59 7.70 3.98 3.07
N ALA A 60 7.87 3.00 3.94
CA ALA A 60 6.77 2.39 4.69
C ALA A 60 6.38 3.29 5.88
N HIS A 61 5.57 4.30 5.63
CA HIS A 61 5.02 5.19 6.64
C HIS A 61 3.53 4.91 6.80
N TYR A 62 3.15 4.28 7.91
CA TYR A 62 1.74 4.01 8.20
C TYR A 62 1.04 5.25 8.70
N THR A 63 -0.10 5.55 8.10
CA THR A 63 -0.96 6.66 8.51
C THR A 63 -1.68 6.30 9.80
N GLN A 64 -1.65 7.21 10.77
CA GLN A 64 -2.34 6.99 12.05
C GLN A 64 -3.85 6.85 11.84
N PRO A 65 -4.53 5.94 12.58
CA PRO A 65 -5.97 5.69 12.44
C PRO A 65 -6.83 6.95 12.50
N ILE A 66 -6.52 7.86 13.42
CA ILE A 66 -7.27 9.12 13.58
C ILE A 66 -7.21 10.00 12.33
N VAL A 67 -6.11 9.99 11.60
CA VAL A 67 -5.97 10.74 10.34
C VAL A 67 -6.86 10.12 9.26
N ILE A 68 -6.84 8.80 9.14
CA ILE A 68 -7.67 8.06 8.17
C ILE A 68 -9.15 8.32 8.45
N GLU A 69 -9.57 8.19 9.71
CA GLU A 69 -10.94 8.45 10.14
C GLU A 69 -11.38 9.89 9.83
N SER A 70 -10.48 10.86 10.06
CA SER A 70 -10.75 12.27 9.72
C SER A 70 -10.91 12.49 8.21
N MET A 71 -10.12 11.79 7.38
CA MET A 71 -10.25 11.88 5.92
C MET A 71 -11.58 11.31 5.44
N TYR A 72 -12.04 10.18 5.98
CA TYR A 72 -13.36 9.64 5.69
C TYR A 72 -14.48 10.59 6.16
N GLN A 73 -14.35 11.21 7.33
CA GLN A 73 -15.31 12.20 7.78
C GLN A 73 -15.44 13.39 6.81
N VAL A 74 -14.34 13.82 6.20
CA VAL A 74 -14.37 14.84 5.15
C VAL A 74 -15.16 14.37 3.94
N LEU A 75 -14.95 13.12 3.47
CA LEU A 75 -15.70 12.56 2.34
C LEU A 75 -17.20 12.50 2.62
N GLU A 76 -17.59 12.08 3.84
CA GLU A 76 -19.00 12.06 4.27
C GLU A 76 -19.60 13.48 4.29
N ASN A 77 -18.87 14.46 4.82
CA ASN A 77 -19.31 15.87 4.85
C ASN A 77 -19.44 16.47 3.44
N LEU A 78 -18.68 15.97 2.45
CA LEU A 78 -18.81 16.32 1.04
C LEU A 78 -19.97 15.60 0.35
N GLY A 79 -20.69 14.71 1.07
CA GLY A 79 -21.84 13.99 0.56
C GLY A 79 -21.51 12.70 -0.21
N PHE A 80 -20.27 12.20 -0.12
CA PHE A 80 -19.93 10.92 -0.72
C PHE A 80 -20.62 9.77 0.03
N THR A 81 -21.30 8.90 -0.69
CA THR A 81 -22.09 7.80 -0.11
C THR A 81 -21.65 6.43 -0.61
N LYS A 82 -21.22 6.33 -1.85
CA LYS A 82 -20.69 5.11 -2.46
C LYS A 82 -20.03 5.40 -3.81
N GLY A 83 -19.11 4.55 -4.22
CA GLY A 83 -18.44 4.65 -5.52
C GLY A 83 -17.22 3.71 -5.60
N ASN A 84 -16.40 3.92 -6.61
CA ASN A 84 -15.12 3.25 -6.75
C ASN A 84 -14.05 4.06 -5.98
N ILE A 85 -13.47 3.46 -4.95
CA ILE A 85 -12.44 4.07 -4.11
C ILE A 85 -11.09 3.45 -4.45
N LEU A 86 -10.11 4.28 -4.80
CA LEU A 86 -8.74 3.87 -5.07
C LEU A 86 -7.80 4.21 -3.90
N GLU A 87 -6.99 3.25 -3.47
CA GLU A 87 -5.80 3.47 -2.65
C GLU A 87 -4.55 3.11 -3.48
N PRO A 88 -3.83 4.10 -4.04
CA PRO A 88 -2.80 3.85 -5.07
C PRO A 88 -1.45 3.36 -4.52
N SER A 89 -1.25 3.37 -3.20
CA SER A 89 -0.09 2.81 -2.48
C SER A 89 -0.54 2.33 -1.12
N MET A 90 -1.24 1.18 -1.13
CA MET A 90 -2.10 0.81 -0.02
C MET A 90 -1.37 0.15 1.17
N GLY A 91 -0.13 -0.32 1.01
CA GLY A 91 0.50 -1.15 2.03
C GLY A 91 -0.35 -2.39 2.31
N VAL A 92 -0.70 -2.58 3.57
CA VAL A 92 -1.62 -3.65 3.98
C VAL A 92 -3.10 -3.24 3.98
N GLY A 93 -3.43 -2.02 3.54
CA GLY A 93 -4.80 -1.54 3.40
C GLY A 93 -5.39 -0.92 4.67
N ASN A 94 -4.62 -0.13 5.39
CA ASN A 94 -5.10 0.53 6.60
C ASN A 94 -6.31 1.46 6.33
N PHE A 95 -6.37 2.08 5.16
CA PHE A 95 -7.53 2.87 4.76
C PHE A 95 -8.76 1.99 4.56
N PHE A 96 -8.62 0.83 3.92
CA PHE A 96 -9.73 -0.11 3.78
C PHE A 96 -10.24 -0.62 5.13
N GLY A 97 -9.33 -0.90 6.07
CA GLY A 97 -9.68 -1.34 7.43
C GLY A 97 -10.41 -0.30 8.27
N LYS A 98 -10.39 0.96 7.84
CA LYS A 98 -11.09 2.08 8.50
C LYS A 98 -12.25 2.63 7.67
N LEU A 99 -12.66 1.92 6.63
CA LEU A 99 -13.81 2.31 5.82
C LEU A 99 -15.06 2.40 6.73
N PRO A 100 -15.76 3.54 6.77
CA PRO A 100 -17.00 3.68 7.52
C PRO A 100 -18.10 2.72 7.01
N GLU A 101 -18.94 2.25 7.92
CA GLU A 101 -20.00 1.28 7.60
C GLU A 101 -20.98 1.79 6.54
N ASN A 102 -21.29 3.07 6.55
CA ASN A 102 -22.17 3.70 5.55
C ASN A 102 -21.55 3.78 4.14
N LEU A 103 -20.23 3.54 4.00
CA LEU A 103 -19.53 3.45 2.72
C LEU A 103 -19.27 2.00 2.27
N ASN A 104 -19.77 0.99 2.97
CA ASN A 104 -19.52 -0.44 2.73
C ASN A 104 -20.04 -0.96 1.37
N GLN A 105 -20.88 -0.20 0.68
CA GLN A 105 -21.34 -0.50 -0.69
C GLN A 105 -20.37 -0.02 -1.77
N SER A 106 -19.29 0.67 -1.39
CA SER A 106 -18.25 1.11 -2.30
C SER A 106 -17.41 -0.08 -2.78
N LYS A 107 -16.88 0.02 -3.99
CA LYS A 107 -15.90 -0.93 -4.52
C LYS A 107 -14.49 -0.44 -4.23
N LEU A 108 -13.69 -1.30 -3.63
CA LEU A 108 -12.34 -0.96 -3.20
C LEU A 108 -11.31 -1.46 -4.23
N TYR A 109 -10.41 -0.58 -4.60
CA TYR A 109 -9.30 -0.84 -5.52
C TYR A 109 -8.00 -0.42 -4.86
N GLY A 110 -7.07 -1.36 -4.72
CA GLY A 110 -5.78 -1.12 -4.12
C GLY A 110 -4.63 -1.43 -5.07
N VAL A 111 -3.56 -0.66 -4.99
CA VAL A 111 -2.31 -0.94 -5.69
C VAL A 111 -1.18 -0.95 -4.67
N GLU A 112 -0.36 -1.99 -4.69
CA GLU A 112 0.80 -2.10 -3.81
C GLU A 112 1.99 -2.65 -4.58
N LEU A 113 3.13 -1.98 -4.43
CA LEU A 113 4.38 -2.38 -5.08
C LEU A 113 5.04 -3.56 -4.35
N ASP A 114 5.05 -3.52 -3.02
CA ASP A 114 5.65 -4.57 -2.19
C ASP A 114 4.79 -5.83 -2.20
N SER A 115 5.37 -6.94 -2.61
CA SER A 115 4.66 -8.22 -2.76
C SER A 115 4.20 -8.81 -1.43
N ILE A 116 4.90 -8.55 -0.33
CA ILE A 116 4.54 -9.06 1.00
C ILE A 116 3.30 -8.31 1.49
N SER A 117 3.37 -6.98 1.52
CA SER A 117 2.25 -6.12 1.92
C SER A 117 1.01 -6.36 1.06
N GLY A 118 1.19 -6.46 -0.26
CA GLY A 118 0.09 -6.69 -1.19
C GLY A 118 -0.57 -8.07 -1.02
N ARG A 119 0.18 -9.13 -0.72
CA ARG A 119 -0.38 -10.47 -0.41
C ARG A 119 -1.13 -10.44 0.92
N ILE A 120 -0.60 -9.77 1.94
CA ILE A 120 -1.28 -9.57 3.22
C ILE A 120 -2.61 -8.83 2.98
N ALA A 121 -2.58 -7.72 2.23
CA ALA A 121 -3.78 -6.97 1.90
C ALA A 121 -4.86 -7.81 1.22
N LYS A 122 -4.49 -8.69 0.26
CA LYS A 122 -5.43 -9.61 -0.39
C LYS A 122 -6.08 -10.61 0.58
N LEU A 123 -5.35 -11.04 1.61
CA LEU A 123 -5.88 -11.94 2.63
C LEU A 123 -6.77 -11.21 3.65
N LEU A 124 -6.49 -9.92 3.91
CA LEU A 124 -7.30 -9.09 4.78
C LEU A 124 -8.60 -8.62 4.10
N TYR A 125 -8.53 -8.32 2.79
CA TYR A 125 -9.66 -7.75 2.02
C TYR A 125 -9.94 -8.57 0.76
N PRO A 126 -10.47 -9.79 0.90
CA PRO A 126 -10.65 -10.71 -0.24
C PRO A 126 -11.63 -10.20 -1.30
N ASP A 127 -12.55 -9.30 -0.93
CA ASP A 127 -13.54 -8.69 -1.84
C ASP A 127 -13.02 -7.44 -2.57
N ALA A 128 -11.82 -6.95 -2.21
CA ALA A 128 -11.22 -5.78 -2.85
C ALA A 128 -10.43 -6.18 -4.11
N ASN A 129 -10.39 -5.26 -5.07
CA ASN A 129 -9.59 -5.42 -6.29
C ASN A 129 -8.15 -4.93 -6.06
N ILE A 130 -7.26 -5.82 -5.64
CA ILE A 130 -5.89 -5.47 -5.29
C ILE A 130 -4.93 -5.92 -6.37
N GLN A 131 -4.13 -4.98 -6.91
CA GLN A 131 -3.07 -5.23 -7.86
C GLN A 131 -1.70 -5.08 -7.18
N ILE A 132 -0.87 -6.13 -7.25
CA ILE A 132 0.51 -6.13 -6.71
C ILE A 132 1.46 -5.77 -7.85
N LYS A 133 1.70 -4.47 -8.02
CA LYS A 133 2.60 -3.88 -9.02
C LYS A 133 2.81 -2.40 -8.77
N GLY A 134 3.76 -1.79 -9.44
CA GLY A 134 3.91 -0.34 -9.41
C GLY A 134 2.70 0.37 -10.01
N PHE A 135 2.34 1.52 -9.46
CA PHE A 135 1.18 2.30 -9.91
C PHE A 135 1.35 2.76 -11.37
N GLU A 136 2.58 2.94 -11.85
CA GLU A 136 2.91 3.24 -13.25
C GLU A 136 2.52 2.13 -14.24
N LYS A 137 2.30 0.91 -13.74
CA LYS A 137 1.89 -0.26 -14.55
C LYS A 137 0.38 -0.53 -14.50
N THR A 138 -0.38 0.35 -13.86
CA THR A 138 -1.84 0.24 -13.85
C THR A 138 -2.43 0.92 -15.08
N ASP A 139 -3.51 0.34 -15.58
CA ASP A 139 -4.25 0.83 -16.74
C ASP A 139 -5.74 0.87 -16.37
N TYR A 140 -6.13 1.92 -15.67
CA TYR A 140 -7.51 2.19 -15.33
C TYR A 140 -8.12 3.18 -16.34
N PRO A 141 -9.41 3.01 -16.71
CA PRO A 141 -10.08 3.99 -17.56
C PRO A 141 -10.11 5.38 -16.89
N ASN A 142 -10.14 6.43 -17.70
CA ASN A 142 -10.37 7.78 -17.20
C ASN A 142 -11.74 7.84 -16.49
N ASP A 143 -11.84 8.67 -15.47
CA ASP A 143 -13.07 8.89 -14.69
C ASP A 143 -13.64 7.60 -14.04
N PHE A 144 -12.77 6.59 -13.82
CA PHE A 144 -13.21 5.31 -13.26
C PHE A 144 -13.40 5.36 -11.75
N PHE A 145 -12.62 6.18 -11.06
CA PHE A 145 -12.67 6.31 -9.61
C PHE A 145 -13.45 7.55 -9.19
N ASP A 146 -14.32 7.40 -8.21
CA ASP A 146 -15.03 8.52 -7.59
C ASP A 146 -14.18 9.18 -6.50
N VAL A 147 -13.29 8.41 -5.89
CA VAL A 147 -12.39 8.86 -4.82
C VAL A 147 -11.04 8.17 -4.97
N ALA A 148 -9.95 8.94 -4.84
CA ALA A 148 -8.63 8.44 -4.53
C ALA A 148 -8.24 8.89 -3.12
N ILE A 149 -7.91 7.96 -2.25
CA ILE A 149 -7.56 8.22 -0.84
C ILE A 149 -6.34 7.38 -0.47
N GLY A 150 -5.42 7.95 0.28
CA GLY A 150 -4.23 7.23 0.71
C GLY A 150 -3.10 8.15 1.14
N ASN A 151 -2.01 7.54 1.56
CA ASN A 151 -0.74 8.20 1.83
C ASN A 151 0.24 7.82 0.71
N VAL A 152 0.37 8.68 -0.30
CA VAL A 152 1.23 8.40 -1.47
C VAL A 152 2.72 8.48 -1.10
N PRO A 153 3.60 7.73 -1.77
CA PRO A 153 5.03 7.82 -1.53
C PRO A 153 5.55 9.22 -1.88
N PHE A 154 6.56 9.67 -1.14
CA PHE A 154 7.22 10.94 -1.39
C PHE A 154 8.74 10.77 -1.32
N GLY A 155 9.45 11.61 -2.06
CA GLY A 155 10.90 11.55 -2.16
C GLY A 155 11.43 12.24 -3.41
N ALA A 156 12.75 12.35 -3.48
CA ALA A 156 13.45 12.99 -4.61
C ALA A 156 13.75 11.97 -5.74
N TYR A 157 12.77 11.16 -6.11
CA TYR A 157 12.88 10.20 -7.21
C TYR A 157 11.62 10.21 -8.09
N LYS A 158 11.69 9.54 -9.22
CA LYS A 158 10.66 9.51 -10.27
C LYS A 158 10.38 8.08 -10.68
N VAL A 159 9.22 7.86 -11.26
CA VAL A 159 8.86 6.62 -11.96
C VAL A 159 8.74 6.90 -13.46
N ASN A 160 8.94 5.87 -14.26
CA ASN A 160 8.80 5.98 -15.71
C ASN A 160 7.38 5.56 -16.11
N ASP A 161 6.59 6.52 -16.57
CA ASP A 161 5.27 6.30 -17.15
C ASP A 161 5.13 7.17 -18.41
N ARG A 162 5.03 6.52 -19.59
CA ARG A 162 5.03 7.21 -20.88
C ARG A 162 4.00 8.34 -21.00
N GLN A 163 2.89 8.22 -20.31
CA GLN A 163 1.85 9.25 -20.34
C GLN A 163 2.26 10.50 -19.58
N TYR A 164 3.09 10.35 -18.54
CA TYR A 164 3.46 11.39 -17.58
C TYR A 164 4.92 11.83 -17.68
N ASP A 165 5.80 11.09 -18.35
CA ASP A 165 7.26 11.37 -18.44
C ASP A 165 7.57 12.78 -18.92
N ARG A 166 6.75 13.33 -19.81
CA ARG A 166 6.91 14.71 -20.34
C ARG A 166 6.80 15.80 -19.27
N TYR A 167 6.12 15.54 -18.16
CA TYR A 167 5.93 16.50 -17.08
C TYR A 167 7.04 16.46 -16.04
N ASN A 168 7.87 15.42 -16.07
CA ASN A 168 9.04 15.27 -15.20
C ASN A 168 8.71 15.32 -13.70
N PHE A 169 7.55 14.80 -13.31
CA PHE A 169 7.05 14.81 -11.94
C PHE A 169 7.95 14.06 -10.96
N MET A 170 8.05 14.56 -9.73
CA MET A 170 8.49 13.75 -8.59
C MET A 170 7.42 12.72 -8.25
N ILE A 171 7.79 11.68 -7.47
CA ILE A 171 6.91 10.55 -7.19
C ILE A 171 5.54 10.99 -6.63
N HIS A 172 5.51 11.91 -5.68
CA HIS A 172 4.27 12.39 -5.08
C HIS A 172 3.40 13.17 -6.07
N ASP A 173 3.99 14.04 -6.90
CA ASP A 173 3.27 14.78 -7.94
C ASP A 173 2.71 13.84 -9.01
N TYR A 174 3.49 12.80 -9.37
CA TYR A 174 3.05 11.76 -10.28
C TYR A 174 1.82 11.01 -9.77
N PHE A 175 1.84 10.58 -8.51
CA PHE A 175 0.68 9.88 -7.92
C PHE A 175 -0.56 10.78 -7.94
N LEU A 176 -0.45 12.05 -7.54
CA LEU A 176 -1.55 13.01 -7.62
C LEU A 176 -2.05 13.20 -9.05
N ALA A 177 -1.14 13.40 -10.00
CA ALA A 177 -1.52 13.62 -11.41
C ALA A 177 -2.21 12.41 -12.05
N LYS A 178 -1.83 11.18 -11.66
CA LYS A 178 -2.42 9.95 -12.21
C LYS A 178 -3.76 9.59 -11.57
N THR A 179 -4.08 10.13 -10.40
CA THR A 179 -5.36 9.88 -9.70
C THR A 179 -6.46 10.88 -10.04
N ILE A 180 -6.11 11.97 -10.72
CA ILE A 180 -7.04 13.00 -11.22
C ILE A 180 -7.41 12.70 -12.68
#